data_778d0a2bfe19ffc32844585a21eeed37
#
_entry.id   778d0a2bfe19ffc32844585a21eeed37
#
_cell.length_a   1.000
_cell.length_b   1.000
_cell.length_c   1.000
_cell.angle_alpha   90.00
_cell.angle_beta   90.00
_cell.angle_gamma   90.00
#
_symmetry.space_group_name_H-M   'P 1'
#
loop_
_entity.id
_entity.type
_entity.pdbx_description
1 polymer ?
#
loop_
_entity_poly.entity_id
_entity_poly.type
_entity_poly.pdbx_seq_one_letter_code
_entity_poly.pdbx_strand_id
1 'polypeptide(L)'
;MKSRITALLLISALIFISSGVARADDLAPTRSETIASIHTQYDQRFDNQYSRLMVMKVKVMYDASMLSSFKAVLADFNGVRAFITTNLASETSDLEAVRSYAEEETGEFDNTIYLLEKQAATHKTITCVKGKTVKKVTALKPVCPKGYTKK
;
A
#
# COMPACT_ATOMS: atom_id res chain seq x y z
N MET A 1 47.56 -58.10 -22.64
CA MET A 1 48.34 -58.23 -21.39
C MET A 1 47.78 -57.23 -20.40
N LYS A 2 47.27 -57.72 -19.29
CA LYS A 2 46.48 -56.95 -18.31
C LYS A 2 47.44 -56.49 -17.20
N SER A 3 47.55 -55.18 -16.97
CA SER A 3 48.22 -54.63 -15.79
C SER A 3 47.17 -54.01 -14.86
N ARG A 4 47.05 -54.58 -13.67
CA ARG A 4 46.16 -54.11 -12.60
C ARG A 4 46.97 -53.22 -11.68
N ILE A 5 46.62 -51.94 -11.61
CA ILE A 5 47.17 -51.02 -10.63
C ILE A 5 46.12 -50.87 -9.50
N THR A 6 46.50 -51.40 -8.35
CA THR A 6 45.75 -51.31 -7.10
C THR A 6 46.06 -49.96 -6.45
N ALA A 7 45.09 -49.02 -6.44
CA ALA A 7 45.23 -47.75 -5.73
C ALA A 7 44.70 -47.92 -4.29
N LEU A 8 45.59 -47.77 -3.32
CA LEU A 8 45.29 -47.71 -1.88
C LEU A 8 44.66 -46.35 -1.60
N LEU A 9 43.38 -46.31 -1.23
CA LEU A 9 42.70 -45.14 -0.71
C LEU A 9 42.92 -45.03 0.79
N LEU A 10 43.80 -44.11 1.21
CA LEU A 10 43.91 -43.65 2.59
C LEU A 10 42.75 -42.72 2.90
N ILE A 11 41.78 -43.20 3.67
CA ILE A 11 40.68 -42.41 4.20
C ILE A 11 41.18 -41.70 5.46
N SER A 12 41.55 -40.40 5.31
CA SER A 12 41.79 -39.49 6.44
C SER A 12 40.46 -39.00 6.97
N ALA A 13 40.02 -39.53 8.09
CA ALA A 13 38.86 -39.08 8.84
C ALA A 13 39.20 -37.72 9.49
N LEU A 14 38.81 -36.62 8.85
CA LEU A 14 38.78 -35.29 9.47
C LEU A 14 37.56 -35.19 10.38
N ILE A 15 37.80 -35.33 11.67
CA ILE A 15 36.79 -35.04 12.70
C ILE A 15 36.65 -33.51 12.76
N PHE A 16 35.64 -32.98 12.07
CA PHE A 16 35.17 -31.61 12.29
C PHE A 16 34.47 -31.57 13.63
N ILE A 17 35.16 -31.11 14.68
CA ILE A 17 34.52 -30.62 15.90
C ILE A 17 33.85 -29.29 15.50
N SER A 18 32.61 -29.39 15.03
CA SER A 18 31.74 -28.20 14.91
C SER A 18 31.42 -27.74 16.33
N SER A 19 32.22 -26.80 16.83
CA SER A 19 31.84 -25.95 17.94
C SER A 19 30.54 -25.26 17.52
N GLY A 20 29.43 -25.79 18.02
CA GLY A 20 28.12 -25.17 17.86
C GLY A 20 28.17 -23.79 18.55
N VAL A 21 28.54 -22.76 17.79
CA VAL A 21 28.22 -21.39 18.16
C VAL A 21 26.69 -21.34 18.08
N ALA A 22 26.02 -21.43 19.22
CA ALA A 22 24.60 -21.12 19.31
C ALA A 22 24.43 -19.73 18.69
N ARG A 23 23.83 -19.66 17.50
CA ARG A 23 23.48 -18.41 16.89
C ARG A 23 22.46 -17.74 17.80
N ALA A 24 22.76 -16.51 18.20
CA ALA A 24 21.86 -15.66 18.96
C ALA A 24 20.61 -15.25 18.15
N ASP A 25 20.42 -15.83 16.95
CA ASP A 25 19.37 -15.48 15.99
C ASP A 25 18.05 -16.27 16.13
N ASP A 26 17.97 -17.21 17.12
CA ASP A 26 16.77 -18.05 17.29
C ASP A 26 15.79 -17.54 18.36
N LEU A 27 15.99 -16.34 18.90
CA LEU A 27 15.01 -15.74 19.80
C LEU A 27 13.88 -15.12 18.96
N ALA A 28 12.63 -15.54 19.22
CA ALA A 28 11.47 -14.91 18.61
C ALA A 28 11.54 -13.38 18.83
N PRO A 29 11.19 -12.57 17.81
CA PRO A 29 11.27 -11.12 17.92
C PRO A 29 10.40 -10.61 19.07
N THR A 30 10.91 -9.65 19.80
CA THR A 30 10.15 -8.98 20.86
C THR A 30 8.96 -8.23 20.25
N ARG A 31 7.96 -7.92 21.08
CA ARG A 31 6.81 -7.13 20.64
C ARG A 31 7.24 -5.80 20.01
N SER A 32 8.23 -5.11 20.61
CA SER A 32 8.75 -3.85 20.08
C SER A 32 9.39 -4.00 18.69
N GLU A 33 10.17 -5.04 18.48
CA GLU A 33 10.79 -5.34 17.18
C GLU A 33 9.74 -5.68 16.13
N THR A 34 8.69 -6.43 16.51
CA THR A 34 7.56 -6.73 15.63
C THR A 34 6.82 -5.46 15.20
N ILE A 35 6.52 -4.54 16.14
CA ILE A 35 5.90 -3.24 15.85
C ILE A 35 6.78 -2.42 14.91
N ALA A 36 8.08 -2.30 15.20
CA ALA A 36 9.01 -1.57 14.34
C ALA A 36 9.09 -2.16 12.93
N SER A 37 9.04 -3.48 12.80
CA SER A 37 8.98 -4.17 11.51
C SER A 37 7.71 -3.82 10.73
N ILE A 38 6.54 -3.78 11.38
CA ILE A 38 5.26 -3.42 10.75
C ILE A 38 5.33 -1.98 10.24
N HIS A 39 5.80 -1.02 11.06
CA HIS A 39 6.00 0.36 10.64
C HIS A 39 6.94 0.47 9.43
N THR A 40 8.09 -0.19 9.48
CA THR A 40 9.06 -0.18 8.38
C THR A 40 8.46 -0.71 7.08
N GLN A 41 7.61 -1.72 7.17
CA GLN A 41 7.01 -2.38 6.00
C GLN A 41 5.87 -1.58 5.38
N TYR A 42 5.02 -0.92 6.20
CA TYR A 42 3.75 -0.37 5.70
C TYR A 42 3.64 1.15 5.73
N ASP A 43 4.36 1.88 6.60
CA ASP A 43 4.18 3.33 6.72
C ASP A 43 4.44 4.05 5.40
N GLN A 44 5.53 3.74 4.72
CA GLN A 44 5.85 4.35 3.43
C GLN A 44 4.79 4.03 2.36
N ARG A 45 4.24 2.83 2.38
CA ARG A 45 3.19 2.40 1.44
C ARG A 45 1.91 3.18 1.67
N PHE A 46 1.45 3.30 2.92
CA PHE A 46 0.31 4.13 3.29
C PHE A 46 0.52 5.60 2.93
N ASP A 47 1.71 6.15 3.17
CA ASP A 47 2.00 7.55 2.86
C ASP A 47 2.00 7.82 1.34
N ASN A 48 2.50 6.90 0.54
CA ASN A 48 2.41 6.95 -0.92
C ASN A 48 0.95 6.91 -1.39
N GLN A 49 0.14 6.02 -0.84
CA GLN A 49 -1.29 5.90 -1.14
C GLN A 49 -2.05 7.17 -0.75
N TYR A 50 -1.77 7.71 0.45
CA TYR A 50 -2.35 8.99 0.88
C TYR A 50 -2.00 10.13 -0.05
N SER A 51 -0.75 10.22 -0.50
CA SER A 51 -0.29 11.23 -1.44
C SER A 51 -1.03 11.13 -2.77
N ARG A 52 -1.26 9.93 -3.30
CA ARG A 52 -2.06 9.69 -4.51
C ARG A 52 -3.52 10.14 -4.30
N LEU A 53 -4.11 9.81 -3.15
CA LEU A 53 -5.45 10.28 -2.79
C LEU A 53 -5.52 11.82 -2.74
N MET A 54 -4.51 12.51 -2.21
CA MET A 54 -4.50 13.98 -2.19
C MET A 54 -4.40 14.58 -3.59
N VAL A 55 -3.65 13.98 -4.51
CA VAL A 55 -3.63 14.35 -5.92
C VAL A 55 -5.03 14.15 -6.56
N MET A 56 -5.67 13.02 -6.25
CA MET A 56 -7.03 12.72 -6.73
C MET A 56 -8.06 13.72 -6.23
N LYS A 57 -7.98 14.15 -4.97
CA LYS A 57 -8.86 15.19 -4.40
C LYS A 57 -8.93 16.44 -5.29
N VAL A 58 -7.78 16.91 -5.78
CA VAL A 58 -7.72 18.08 -6.66
C VAL A 58 -8.34 17.78 -8.03
N LYS A 59 -8.11 16.60 -8.58
CA LYS A 59 -8.65 16.19 -9.88
C LYS A 59 -10.17 16.10 -9.89
N VAL A 60 -10.77 15.58 -8.81
CA VAL A 60 -12.21 15.29 -8.74
C VAL A 60 -13.04 16.42 -8.10
N MET A 61 -12.43 17.51 -7.65
CA MET A 61 -13.11 18.57 -6.91
C MET A 61 -14.29 19.23 -7.63
N TYR A 62 -14.32 19.16 -8.96
CA TYR A 62 -15.41 19.68 -9.80
C TYR A 62 -16.28 18.57 -10.42
N ASP A 63 -16.13 17.35 -9.95
CA ASP A 63 -16.85 16.16 -10.41
C ASP A 63 -17.69 15.59 -9.28
N ALA A 64 -19.00 15.87 -9.29
CA ALA A 64 -19.88 15.50 -8.18
C ALA A 64 -19.95 13.97 -7.94
N SER A 65 -19.91 13.17 -9.03
CA SER A 65 -19.99 11.70 -8.92
C SER A 65 -18.70 11.12 -8.36
N MET A 66 -17.57 11.51 -8.93
CA MET A 66 -16.26 11.05 -8.48
C MET A 66 -15.88 11.59 -7.09
N LEU A 67 -16.30 12.81 -6.76
CA LEU A 67 -16.04 13.39 -5.44
C LEU A 67 -16.72 12.59 -4.33
N SER A 68 -17.92 12.03 -4.57
CA SER A 68 -18.60 11.16 -3.61
C SER A 68 -17.83 9.86 -3.40
N SER A 69 -17.45 9.17 -4.47
CA SER A 69 -16.65 7.94 -4.41
C SER A 69 -15.29 8.19 -3.75
N PHE A 70 -14.61 9.27 -4.12
CA PHE A 70 -13.35 9.64 -3.51
C PHE A 70 -13.46 9.87 -1.99
N LYS A 71 -14.52 10.56 -1.54
CA LYS A 71 -14.75 10.78 -0.10
C LYS A 71 -14.96 9.49 0.67
N ALA A 72 -15.67 8.53 0.08
CA ALA A 72 -15.87 7.21 0.69
C ALA A 72 -14.53 6.47 0.84
N VAL A 73 -13.74 6.39 -0.23
CA VAL A 73 -12.41 5.75 -0.20
C VAL A 73 -11.47 6.44 0.79
N LEU A 74 -11.46 7.76 0.85
CA LEU A 74 -10.60 8.49 1.80
C LEU A 74 -11.03 8.25 3.26
N ALA A 75 -12.34 8.17 3.52
CA ALA A 75 -12.85 7.88 4.87
C ALA A 75 -12.45 6.48 5.31
N ASP A 76 -12.60 5.50 4.43
CA ASP A 76 -12.21 4.12 4.67
C ASP A 76 -10.69 3.99 4.91
N PHE A 77 -9.88 4.57 4.05
CA PHE A 77 -8.43 4.65 4.20
C PHE A 77 -7.99 5.21 5.56
N ASN A 78 -8.62 6.31 6.01
CA ASN A 78 -8.31 6.89 7.31
C ASN A 78 -8.77 5.97 8.46
N GLY A 79 -9.90 5.26 8.30
CA GLY A 79 -10.39 4.28 9.25
C GLY A 79 -9.42 3.12 9.44
N VAL A 80 -8.92 2.56 8.35
CA VAL A 80 -7.92 1.47 8.36
C VAL A 80 -6.62 1.92 9.04
N ARG A 81 -6.08 3.08 8.69
CA ARG A 81 -4.88 3.62 9.35
C ARG A 81 -5.08 3.82 10.85
N ALA A 82 -6.23 4.36 11.26
CA ALA A 82 -6.56 4.55 12.66
C ALA A 82 -6.67 3.21 13.41
N PHE A 83 -7.31 2.21 12.79
CA PHE A 83 -7.40 0.86 13.34
C PHE A 83 -6.02 0.24 13.58
N ILE A 84 -5.15 0.26 12.57
CA ILE A 84 -3.78 -0.28 12.68
C ILE A 84 -3.02 0.45 13.80
N THR A 85 -3.01 1.79 13.79
CA THR A 85 -2.31 2.59 14.82
C THR A 85 -2.80 2.26 16.23
N THR A 86 -4.13 2.14 16.43
CA THR A 86 -4.71 1.80 17.73
C THR A 86 -4.30 0.41 18.19
N ASN A 87 -4.30 -0.57 17.29
CA ASN A 87 -3.93 -1.94 17.63
C ASN A 87 -2.43 -2.12 17.86
N LEU A 88 -1.57 -1.39 17.17
CA LEU A 88 -0.13 -1.38 17.44
C LEU A 88 0.19 -0.77 18.82
N ALA A 89 -0.58 0.21 19.28
CA ALA A 89 -0.43 0.81 20.59
C ALA A 89 -1.01 -0.05 21.73
N SER A 90 -1.86 -1.02 21.44
CA SER A 90 -2.48 -1.90 22.44
C SER A 90 -1.52 -3.03 22.85
N GLU A 91 -1.33 -3.24 24.15
CA GLU A 91 -0.47 -4.31 24.66
C GLU A 91 -1.02 -5.72 24.41
N THR A 92 -2.34 -5.85 24.21
CA THR A 92 -3.04 -7.14 24.08
C THR A 92 -3.37 -7.52 22.64
N SER A 93 -3.11 -6.66 21.67
CA SER A 93 -3.38 -6.96 20.26
C SER A 93 -2.46 -8.05 19.72
N ASP A 94 -3.02 -8.92 18.89
CA ASP A 94 -2.29 -9.87 18.08
C ASP A 94 -1.60 -9.13 16.92
N LEU A 95 -0.28 -8.98 16.98
CA LEU A 95 0.51 -8.24 16.01
C LEU A 95 0.58 -8.93 14.64
N GLU A 96 0.47 -10.26 14.58
CA GLU A 96 0.44 -10.97 13.30
C GLU A 96 -0.91 -10.75 12.60
N ALA A 97 -2.01 -10.70 13.34
CA ALA A 97 -3.30 -10.31 12.78
C ALA A 97 -3.28 -8.86 12.27
N VAL A 98 -2.64 -7.92 13.01
CA VAL A 98 -2.47 -6.54 12.57
C VAL A 98 -1.61 -6.44 11.31
N ARG A 99 -0.52 -7.22 11.22
CA ARG A 99 0.35 -7.30 10.05
C ARG A 99 -0.42 -7.80 8.82
N SER A 100 -1.14 -8.91 8.98
CA SER A 100 -1.94 -9.51 7.89
C SER A 100 -3.01 -8.54 7.40
N TYR A 101 -3.68 -7.85 8.31
CA TYR A 101 -4.66 -6.81 7.98
C TYR A 101 -4.01 -5.63 7.22
N ALA A 102 -2.85 -5.14 7.68
CA ALA A 102 -2.13 -4.07 6.98
C ALA A 102 -1.69 -4.48 5.56
N GLU A 103 -1.26 -5.72 5.35
CA GLU A 103 -0.91 -6.25 4.02
C GLU A 103 -2.11 -6.29 3.09
N GLU A 104 -3.24 -6.85 3.56
CA GLU A 104 -4.48 -6.95 2.81
C GLU A 104 -4.97 -5.56 2.39
N GLU A 105 -5.14 -4.65 3.35
CA GLU A 105 -5.69 -3.31 3.13
C GLU A 105 -4.81 -2.46 2.22
N THR A 106 -3.48 -2.52 2.39
CA THR A 106 -2.60 -1.80 1.46
C THR A 106 -2.69 -2.34 0.05
N GLY A 107 -2.90 -3.66 -0.15
CA GLY A 107 -3.14 -4.27 -1.45
C GLY A 107 -4.46 -3.79 -2.07
N GLU A 108 -5.54 -3.76 -1.28
CA GLU A 108 -6.84 -3.29 -1.74
C GLU A 108 -6.84 -1.80 -2.09
N PHE A 109 -6.18 -0.96 -1.29
CA PHE A 109 -6.07 0.47 -1.60
C PHE A 109 -5.24 0.74 -2.84
N ASP A 110 -4.16 0.00 -3.10
CA ASP A 110 -3.41 0.15 -4.34
C ASP A 110 -4.28 -0.08 -5.57
N ASN A 111 -5.14 -1.11 -5.56
CA ASN A 111 -6.09 -1.38 -6.63
C ASN A 111 -7.20 -0.33 -6.70
N THR A 112 -7.81 0.02 -5.57
CA THR A 112 -8.91 0.99 -5.50
C THR A 112 -8.48 2.37 -5.98
N ILE A 113 -7.31 2.86 -5.55
CA ILE A 113 -6.75 4.14 -5.98
C ILE A 113 -6.43 4.10 -7.48
N TYR A 114 -5.84 3.01 -7.97
CA TYR A 114 -5.59 2.83 -9.40
C TYR A 114 -6.88 2.92 -10.23
N LEU A 115 -7.95 2.26 -9.81
CA LEU A 115 -9.24 2.33 -10.50
C LEU A 115 -9.85 3.74 -10.48
N LEU A 116 -9.76 4.45 -9.37
CA LEU A 116 -10.16 5.85 -9.27
C LEU A 116 -9.36 6.75 -10.21
N GLU A 117 -8.05 6.59 -10.26
CA GLU A 117 -7.15 7.34 -11.14
C GLU A 117 -7.49 7.09 -12.61
N LYS A 118 -7.71 5.82 -12.98
CA LYS A 118 -8.09 5.41 -14.34
C LYS A 118 -9.45 6.00 -14.72
N GLN A 119 -10.43 5.96 -13.83
CA GLN A 119 -11.74 6.56 -14.08
C GLN A 119 -11.64 8.08 -14.24
N ALA A 120 -10.92 8.77 -13.35
CA ALA A 120 -10.72 10.22 -13.43
C ALA A 120 -10.04 10.65 -14.73
N ALA A 121 -9.14 9.83 -15.27
CA ALA A 121 -8.45 10.11 -16.52
C ALA A 121 -9.40 10.16 -17.74
N THR A 122 -10.55 9.49 -17.67
CA THR A 122 -11.56 9.51 -18.74
C THR A 122 -12.48 10.74 -18.68
N HIS A 123 -12.51 11.45 -17.54
CA HIS A 123 -13.37 12.60 -17.32
C HIS A 123 -12.73 13.88 -17.88
N LYS A 124 -13.57 14.78 -18.41
CA LYS A 124 -13.14 16.06 -19.02
C LYS A 124 -13.67 17.20 -18.18
N THR A 125 -12.89 18.27 -18.09
CA THR A 125 -13.31 19.52 -17.43
C THR A 125 -13.68 20.56 -18.47
N ILE A 126 -14.85 21.18 -18.30
CA ILE A 126 -15.26 22.35 -19.08
C ILE A 126 -15.45 23.54 -18.16
N THR A 127 -15.28 24.74 -18.73
CA THR A 127 -15.59 26.01 -18.07
C THR A 127 -16.95 26.49 -18.55
N CYS A 128 -17.84 26.81 -17.62
CA CYS A 128 -19.17 27.31 -17.88
C CYS A 128 -19.30 28.75 -17.36
N VAL A 129 -19.90 29.66 -18.12
CA VAL A 129 -20.02 31.07 -17.77
C VAL A 129 -21.49 31.53 -17.80
N LYS A 130 -21.85 32.39 -16.84
CA LYS A 130 -23.13 33.10 -16.79
C LYS A 130 -22.88 34.54 -16.32
N GLY A 131 -22.88 35.49 -17.23
CA GLY A 131 -22.45 36.85 -16.93
C GLY A 131 -21.01 36.87 -16.41
N LYS A 132 -20.80 37.36 -15.19
CA LYS A 132 -19.47 37.38 -14.52
C LYS A 132 -19.16 36.11 -13.73
N THR A 133 -20.09 35.15 -13.61
CA THR A 133 -19.90 33.94 -12.84
C THR A 133 -19.28 32.84 -13.69
N VAL A 134 -18.23 32.23 -13.17
CA VAL A 134 -17.51 31.12 -13.82
C VAL A 134 -17.65 29.85 -12.95
N LYS A 135 -18.00 28.74 -13.58
CA LYS A 135 -18.02 27.40 -12.94
C LYS A 135 -17.22 26.42 -13.76
N LYS A 136 -16.49 25.55 -13.09
CA LYS A 136 -15.87 24.34 -13.69
C LYS A 136 -16.79 23.14 -13.45
N VAL A 137 -16.94 22.31 -14.45
CA VAL A 137 -17.70 21.05 -14.40
C VAL A 137 -16.83 19.96 -14.97
N THR A 138 -16.61 18.92 -14.19
CA THR A 138 -15.86 17.72 -14.62
C THR A 138 -16.81 16.54 -14.64
N ALA A 139 -16.80 15.76 -15.70
CA ALA A 139 -17.57 14.53 -15.87
C ALA A 139 -17.08 13.75 -17.08
N LEU A 140 -17.54 12.52 -17.29
CA LEU A 140 -17.29 11.75 -18.51
C LEU A 140 -17.82 12.52 -19.76
N LYS A 141 -19.02 13.09 -19.66
CA LYS A 141 -19.64 13.96 -20.68
C LYS A 141 -20.12 15.25 -20.00
N PRO A 142 -19.23 16.23 -19.76
CA PRO A 142 -19.60 17.41 -18.99
C PRO A 142 -20.55 18.33 -19.76
N VAL A 143 -21.59 18.79 -19.08
CA VAL A 143 -22.59 19.72 -19.58
C VAL A 143 -22.71 20.89 -18.63
N CYS A 144 -22.83 22.09 -19.17
CA CYS A 144 -23.03 23.30 -18.34
C CYS A 144 -24.38 23.24 -17.64
N PRO A 145 -24.47 23.70 -16.38
CA PRO A 145 -25.73 23.84 -15.65
C PRO A 145 -26.68 24.82 -16.38
N LYS A 146 -27.99 24.68 -16.10
CA LYS A 146 -29.02 25.54 -16.69
C LYS A 146 -28.66 27.03 -16.53
N GLY A 147 -28.68 27.77 -17.63
CA GLY A 147 -28.39 29.19 -17.69
C GLY A 147 -26.90 29.54 -17.79
N TYR A 148 -26.01 28.54 -17.91
CA TYR A 148 -24.59 28.73 -18.22
C TYR A 148 -24.27 28.27 -19.64
N THR A 149 -23.33 28.93 -20.28
CA THR A 149 -22.79 28.55 -21.59
C THR A 149 -21.35 28.09 -21.47
N LYS A 150 -20.95 27.15 -22.31
CA LYS A 150 -19.55 26.67 -22.39
C LYS A 150 -18.68 27.82 -22.97
N LYS A 151 -17.56 28.07 -22.30
CA LYS A 151 -16.51 28.97 -22.77
C LYS A 151 -15.53 28.22 -23.64
#